data_09929c0afc74667994365889b53cb62a
#
_entry.id   09929c0afc74667994365889b53cb62a
#
_cell.length_a   1.000
_cell.length_b   1.000
_cell.length_c   1.000
_cell.angle_alpha   90.00
_cell.angle_beta   90.00
_cell.angle_gamma   90.00
#
_symmetry.space_group_name_H-M   'P 1'
#
loop_
_entity.id
_entity.type
_entity.pdbx_description
1 polymer ?
#
loop_
_entity_poly.entity_id
_entity_poly.type
_entity_poly.pdbx_seq_one_letter_code
_entity_poly.pdbx_strand_id
1 'polypeptide(L)'
;MAAPLKLKRQAIAKVPQGSSPIAKHLPIASILVDTPVSHLEGIYDYLVPEILDADSVVGSKVLVDFGNAKAEGIIIQRKDKSDQDKKLKPILDLAAPSGLVSKSMLEHVESVRNRFGGSFWSILNSSIPGRVLKEEKVLVNNEISGVLSPYESPEIREIIGRADYGQLLGKQRIKWGISFPLAVDPNWFLVEVVKLRAQVSQVLLLVPDEKDIIYLKALLSNVFGEGVVELGSHLSKSVRYRNFLRSRYNSPSVIISTRSGAFTHLEKNATVIVLSDLDESHYEIHAPGWNTRDVTLLRDNNTSLIFISASHSLEIARLIEIGWLDKKMYRRKSNQKFFTNENGNSYIFSIKKGISSGNALVSVAEKGYANLFLCSRCRNTANCECGGKLQIDGSRKIPTCYLCKKEFNDWKCTFCGDTRPFVIAKGIERTAEEIGKAIPKIPILVSSGNKQIDVVPSGRHIVIATTGSEPNGIYSAIVMLDGEKIFNRPSLRAEEFAKFHWFSLLGKASSTAEIYLSLPNHHPAVQSLLRADSMANSLSDLSNREKAKLPPYYRVAVVEGDKEEISKFAENLRNSKSYEITGPVAIDRFKSKLLIRVKLVEGSLLVDLLDDVAKVQAVKRRKIFKIRFDPFDL
;
A
#
# COMPACT_ATOMS: atom_id res chain seq x y z
N MET A 1 -36.94 -7.46 28.03
CA MET A 1 -35.76 -8.27 27.67
C MET A 1 -36.21 -9.39 26.74
N ALA A 2 -35.95 -9.27 25.45
CA ALA A 2 -36.30 -10.27 24.45
C ALA A 2 -35.13 -11.26 24.33
N ALA A 3 -35.42 -12.55 24.42
CA ALA A 3 -34.42 -13.62 24.29
C ALA A 3 -33.82 -13.66 22.88
N PRO A 4 -32.51 -13.98 22.72
CA PRO A 4 -31.90 -14.02 21.43
C PRO A 4 -32.43 -15.16 20.58
N LEU A 5 -32.87 -14.86 19.36
CA LEU A 5 -33.31 -15.80 18.35
C LEU A 5 -32.14 -16.79 18.00
N LYS A 6 -32.30 -18.04 18.40
CA LYS A 6 -31.45 -19.15 17.95
C LYS A 6 -31.79 -19.46 16.50
N LEU A 7 -30.96 -18.96 15.56
CA LEU A 7 -31.01 -19.37 14.16
C LEU A 7 -30.69 -20.86 14.05
N LYS A 8 -31.68 -21.66 13.62
CA LYS A 8 -31.48 -23.06 13.25
C LYS A 8 -30.50 -23.13 12.08
N ARG A 9 -29.30 -23.70 12.31
CA ARG A 9 -28.37 -24.10 11.26
C ARG A 9 -29.07 -25.16 10.39
N GLN A 10 -29.37 -24.83 9.13
CA GLN A 10 -29.69 -25.86 8.13
C GLN A 10 -28.41 -26.65 7.87
N ALA A 11 -28.44 -27.93 8.15
CA ALA A 11 -27.34 -28.85 8.03
C ALA A 11 -27.03 -29.08 6.55
N ILE A 12 -25.84 -28.74 6.09
CA ILE A 12 -25.13 -29.43 5.03
C ILE A 12 -24.82 -30.81 5.59
N ALA A 13 -24.92 -31.86 4.76
CA ALA A 13 -24.86 -33.26 5.16
C ALA A 13 -23.72 -33.49 6.18
N LYS A 14 -24.09 -33.74 7.44
CA LYS A 14 -23.12 -34.12 8.47
C LYS A 14 -22.64 -35.55 8.17
N VAL A 15 -21.34 -35.74 8.09
CA VAL A 15 -20.74 -37.09 8.09
C VAL A 15 -21.21 -37.80 9.37
N PRO A 16 -21.88 -38.98 9.26
CA PRO A 16 -22.27 -39.74 10.43
C PRO A 16 -21.05 -40.11 11.28
N GLN A 17 -21.14 -39.99 12.60
CA GLN A 17 -20.09 -40.48 13.50
C GLN A 17 -20.13 -42.02 13.49
N GLY A 18 -19.27 -42.63 12.67
CA GLY A 18 -19.12 -44.08 12.56
C GLY A 18 -18.83 -44.51 11.12
N SER A 19 -17.62 -44.96 10.83
CA SER A 19 -17.15 -45.67 9.62
C SER A 19 -17.78 -45.30 8.27
N SER A 20 -17.77 -43.98 7.92
CA SER A 20 -18.03 -43.59 6.54
C SER A 20 -16.92 -44.17 5.64
N PRO A 21 -17.24 -44.78 4.47
CA PRO A 21 -16.24 -45.23 3.55
C PRO A 21 -15.29 -44.09 3.17
N ILE A 22 -14.02 -44.43 2.99
CA ILE A 22 -12.95 -43.49 2.66
C ILE A 22 -12.83 -43.42 1.14
N ALA A 23 -12.46 -42.25 0.63
CA ALA A 23 -12.19 -42.02 -0.79
C ALA A 23 -11.23 -43.06 -1.37
N LYS A 24 -11.55 -43.58 -2.56
CA LYS A 24 -10.77 -44.65 -3.22
C LYS A 24 -9.47 -44.15 -3.84
N HIS A 25 -9.46 -42.87 -4.27
CA HIS A 25 -8.30 -42.22 -4.86
C HIS A 25 -7.80 -41.11 -3.95
N LEU A 26 -6.50 -41.08 -3.71
CA LEU A 26 -5.85 -40.07 -2.85
C LEU A 26 -6.62 -39.87 -1.52
N PRO A 27 -6.78 -40.95 -0.72
CA PRO A 27 -7.66 -40.96 0.45
C PRO A 27 -7.21 -40.03 1.58
N ILE A 28 -6.02 -39.46 1.48
CA ILE A 28 -5.43 -38.61 2.52
C ILE A 28 -5.33 -37.18 2.02
N ALA A 29 -5.78 -36.24 2.85
CA ALA A 29 -5.61 -34.83 2.66
C ALA A 29 -4.59 -34.29 3.66
N SER A 30 -3.53 -33.64 3.18
CA SER A 30 -2.62 -32.83 3.98
C SER A 30 -3.24 -31.46 4.17
N ILE A 31 -3.57 -31.12 5.42
CA ILE A 31 -4.34 -29.93 5.79
C ILE A 31 -3.49 -29.00 6.62
N LEU A 32 -3.37 -27.75 6.19
CA LEU A 32 -2.87 -26.66 7.02
C LEU A 32 -4.00 -26.21 7.94
N VAL A 33 -3.86 -26.47 9.25
CA VAL A 33 -4.91 -26.22 10.24
C VAL A 33 -4.80 -24.78 10.78
N ASP A 34 -5.94 -24.07 10.85
CA ASP A 34 -6.05 -22.77 11.50
C ASP A 34 -6.01 -22.94 13.02
N THR A 35 -4.92 -22.54 13.62
CA THR A 35 -4.71 -22.63 15.06
C THR A 35 -4.28 -21.27 15.62
N PRO A 36 -4.87 -20.81 16.76
CA PRO A 36 -4.44 -19.57 17.41
C PRO A 36 -3.05 -19.68 18.05
N VAL A 37 -2.48 -20.89 18.08
CA VAL A 37 -1.21 -21.20 18.72
C VAL A 37 -0.13 -21.35 17.64
N SER A 38 0.70 -20.33 17.46
CA SER A 38 1.65 -20.23 16.35
C SER A 38 2.63 -21.41 16.24
N HIS A 39 3.07 -22.00 17.38
CA HIS A 39 3.96 -23.16 17.34
C HIS A 39 3.28 -24.49 16.95
N LEU A 40 1.94 -24.52 16.87
CA LEU A 40 1.16 -25.65 16.35
C LEU A 40 0.69 -25.43 14.91
N GLU A 41 1.01 -24.28 14.30
CA GLU A 41 0.76 -24.06 12.88
C GLU A 41 1.58 -25.06 12.05
N GLY A 42 0.89 -25.91 11.31
CA GLY A 42 1.55 -26.97 10.55
C GLY A 42 0.57 -27.74 9.67
N ILE A 43 1.14 -28.64 8.87
CA ILE A 43 0.37 -29.49 7.96
C ILE A 43 0.15 -30.84 8.66
N TYR A 44 -1.11 -31.25 8.72
CA TYR A 44 -1.54 -32.51 9.34
C TYR A 44 -2.36 -33.33 8.36
N ASP A 45 -2.18 -34.64 8.39
CA ASP A 45 -2.87 -35.57 7.50
C ASP A 45 -4.21 -36.01 8.10
N TYR A 46 -5.23 -36.04 7.25
CA TYR A 46 -6.60 -36.46 7.58
C TYR A 46 -7.13 -37.38 6.50
N LEU A 47 -8.06 -38.31 6.86
CA LEU A 47 -8.78 -39.15 5.93
C LEU A 47 -9.88 -38.34 5.23
N VAL A 48 -10.07 -38.60 3.94
CA VAL A 48 -11.15 -37.97 3.16
C VAL A 48 -12.32 -38.96 3.09
N PRO A 49 -13.49 -38.64 3.66
CA PRO A 49 -14.70 -39.45 3.48
C PRO A 49 -15.13 -39.46 2.02
N GLU A 50 -15.63 -40.63 1.53
CA GLU A 50 -16.08 -40.80 0.14
C GLU A 50 -17.17 -39.79 -0.25
N ILE A 51 -18.06 -39.44 0.68
CA ILE A 51 -19.11 -38.41 0.47
C ILE A 51 -18.57 -37.01 0.22
N LEU A 52 -17.36 -36.67 0.68
CA LEU A 52 -16.70 -35.41 0.48
C LEU A 52 -15.61 -35.44 -0.59
N ASP A 53 -15.39 -36.58 -1.25
CA ASP A 53 -14.25 -36.78 -2.15
C ASP A 53 -14.21 -35.78 -3.31
N ALA A 54 -15.35 -35.57 -3.99
CA ALA A 54 -15.45 -34.65 -5.14
C ALA A 54 -15.16 -33.20 -4.78
N ASP A 55 -15.49 -32.78 -3.55
CA ASP A 55 -15.36 -31.40 -3.09
C ASP A 55 -14.08 -31.16 -2.27
N SER A 56 -13.40 -32.21 -1.85
CA SER A 56 -12.16 -32.15 -1.08
C SER A 56 -10.93 -31.98 -1.99
N VAL A 57 -10.95 -30.96 -2.83
CA VAL A 57 -9.82 -30.62 -3.72
C VAL A 57 -8.80 -29.71 -3.02
N VAL A 58 -7.61 -29.55 -3.59
CA VAL A 58 -6.61 -28.60 -3.11
C VAL A 58 -7.22 -27.18 -3.07
N GLY A 59 -7.08 -26.50 -1.95
CA GLY A 59 -7.66 -25.18 -1.69
C GLY A 59 -9.08 -25.21 -1.11
N SER A 60 -9.68 -26.40 -0.90
CA SER A 60 -10.95 -26.48 -0.18
C SER A 60 -10.74 -26.22 1.31
N LYS A 61 -11.62 -25.38 1.87
CA LYS A 61 -11.66 -25.08 3.30
C LYS A 61 -12.51 -26.13 4.01
N VAL A 62 -11.96 -26.81 5.00
CA VAL A 62 -12.57 -27.95 5.70
C VAL A 62 -12.60 -27.75 7.20
N LEU A 63 -13.51 -28.45 7.86
CA LEU A 63 -13.58 -28.57 9.32
C LEU A 63 -12.99 -29.91 9.76
N VAL A 64 -12.08 -29.86 10.73
CA VAL A 64 -11.39 -31.04 11.25
C VAL A 64 -11.36 -31.05 12.79
N ASP A 65 -11.17 -32.24 13.40
CA ASP A 65 -10.86 -32.35 14.83
C ASP A 65 -9.36 -32.17 15.06
N PHE A 66 -8.99 -31.08 15.74
CA PHE A 66 -7.62 -30.76 16.11
C PHE A 66 -7.46 -30.68 17.64
N GLY A 67 -6.68 -31.60 18.19
CA GLY A 67 -6.65 -31.79 19.65
C GLY A 67 -8.03 -32.15 20.20
N ASN A 68 -8.54 -31.36 21.12
CA ASN A 68 -9.86 -31.50 21.74
C ASN A 68 -10.91 -30.51 21.17
N ALA A 69 -10.57 -29.79 20.11
CA ALA A 69 -11.43 -28.76 19.50
C ALA A 69 -11.62 -29.01 18.01
N LYS A 70 -12.65 -28.39 17.43
CA LYS A 70 -12.80 -28.31 15.97
C LYS A 70 -12.09 -27.09 15.46
N ALA A 71 -11.31 -27.28 14.39
CA ALA A 71 -10.60 -26.21 13.71
C ALA A 71 -10.92 -26.21 12.21
N GLU A 72 -10.87 -25.05 11.59
CA GLU A 72 -10.87 -24.93 10.14
C GLU A 72 -9.47 -25.24 9.60
N GLY A 73 -9.39 -25.72 8.38
CA GLY A 73 -8.13 -25.98 7.69
C GLY A 73 -8.28 -25.86 6.19
N ILE A 74 -7.18 -25.81 5.48
CA ILE A 74 -7.15 -25.80 4.00
C ILE A 74 -6.40 -27.02 3.51
N ILE A 75 -6.97 -27.73 2.55
CA ILE A 75 -6.31 -28.84 1.86
C ILE A 75 -5.19 -28.27 0.99
N ILE A 76 -3.95 -28.63 1.32
CA ILE A 76 -2.75 -28.23 0.56
C ILE A 76 -2.40 -29.28 -0.48
N GLN A 77 -2.64 -30.57 -0.15
CA GLN A 77 -2.30 -31.69 -1.01
C GLN A 77 -3.24 -32.87 -0.74
N ARG A 78 -3.49 -33.67 -1.78
CA ARG A 78 -4.09 -35.01 -1.67
C ARG A 78 -3.02 -36.06 -1.99
N LYS A 79 -2.98 -37.19 -1.26
CA LYS A 79 -1.99 -38.28 -1.43
C LYS A 79 -2.54 -39.65 -1.07
N ASP A 80 -1.87 -40.69 -1.54
CA ASP A 80 -2.30 -42.09 -1.30
C ASP A 80 -1.89 -42.61 0.09
N LYS A 81 -0.74 -42.16 0.61
CA LYS A 81 -0.19 -42.62 1.89
C LYS A 81 0.21 -41.46 2.76
N SER A 82 0.07 -41.60 4.07
CA SER A 82 0.56 -40.67 5.07
C SER A 82 1.97 -41.03 5.53
N ASP A 83 2.78 -40.02 5.77
CA ASP A 83 4.09 -40.17 6.41
C ASP A 83 3.99 -40.09 7.95
N GLN A 84 2.77 -39.98 8.49
CA GLN A 84 2.52 -39.88 9.94
C GLN A 84 2.14 -41.25 10.50
N ASP A 85 2.84 -41.73 11.53
CA ASP A 85 2.60 -43.04 12.21
C ASP A 85 1.34 -43.07 13.09
N LYS A 86 0.52 -42.02 13.08
CA LYS A 86 -0.67 -41.90 13.95
C LYS A 86 -1.94 -42.30 13.21
N LYS A 87 -2.94 -42.84 13.94
CA LYS A 87 -4.28 -43.08 13.42
C LYS A 87 -4.89 -41.76 12.95
N LEU A 88 -5.13 -41.64 11.64
CA LEU A 88 -5.69 -40.45 11.03
C LEU A 88 -7.16 -40.29 11.37
N LYS A 89 -7.58 -39.05 11.65
CA LYS A 89 -8.99 -38.67 11.82
C LYS A 89 -9.59 -38.26 10.47
N PRO A 90 -10.92 -38.42 10.27
CA PRO A 90 -11.57 -37.97 9.04
C PRO A 90 -11.82 -36.46 9.03
N ILE A 91 -11.92 -35.87 7.83
CA ILE A 91 -12.52 -34.53 7.62
C ILE A 91 -13.99 -34.61 8.06
N LEU A 92 -14.45 -33.60 8.80
CA LEU A 92 -15.81 -33.55 9.34
C LEU A 92 -16.82 -32.94 8.36
N ASP A 93 -16.43 -31.89 7.65
CA ASP A 93 -17.31 -31.12 6.76
C ASP A 93 -16.50 -30.14 5.91
N LEU A 94 -17.15 -29.58 4.88
CA LEU A 94 -16.63 -28.44 4.15
C LEU A 94 -16.98 -27.11 4.87
N ALA A 95 -16.00 -26.28 5.09
CA ALA A 95 -16.16 -24.97 5.72
C ALA A 95 -16.47 -23.84 4.72
N ALA A 96 -16.39 -24.12 3.41
CA ALA A 96 -16.64 -23.18 2.30
C ALA A 96 -16.91 -23.96 1.00
N PRO A 97 -17.33 -23.31 -0.10
CA PRO A 97 -17.41 -23.92 -1.42
C PRO A 97 -16.07 -24.56 -1.84
N SER A 98 -16.18 -25.64 -2.63
CA SER A 98 -15.03 -26.42 -3.10
C SER A 98 -14.00 -25.55 -3.81
N GLY A 99 -12.71 -25.69 -3.47
CA GLY A 99 -11.62 -24.96 -4.10
C GLY A 99 -11.67 -23.43 -3.92
N LEU A 100 -12.23 -22.95 -2.80
CA LEU A 100 -12.34 -21.50 -2.51
C LEU A 100 -11.01 -20.76 -2.67
N VAL A 101 -9.93 -21.36 -2.18
CA VAL A 101 -8.56 -20.85 -2.35
C VAL A 101 -7.91 -21.58 -3.52
N SER A 102 -7.55 -20.85 -4.57
CA SER A 102 -6.88 -21.49 -5.70
C SER A 102 -5.44 -21.90 -5.34
N LYS A 103 -4.89 -22.86 -6.07
CA LYS A 103 -3.50 -23.28 -5.92
C LYS A 103 -2.54 -22.09 -6.08
N SER A 104 -2.80 -21.22 -7.05
CA SER A 104 -2.00 -20.00 -7.26
C SER A 104 -2.07 -19.01 -6.09
N MET A 105 -3.23 -18.91 -5.40
CA MET A 105 -3.33 -18.11 -4.16
C MET A 105 -2.49 -18.73 -3.03
N LEU A 106 -2.53 -20.06 -2.86
CA LEU A 106 -1.72 -20.74 -1.83
C LEU A 106 -0.23 -20.52 -2.07
N GLU A 107 0.24 -20.71 -3.30
CA GLU A 107 1.64 -20.49 -3.70
C GLU A 107 2.06 -19.03 -3.51
N HIS A 108 1.17 -18.09 -3.81
CA HIS A 108 1.45 -16.66 -3.62
C HIS A 108 1.52 -16.29 -2.13
N VAL A 109 0.59 -16.77 -1.30
CA VAL A 109 0.64 -16.56 0.17
C VAL A 109 1.92 -17.14 0.76
N GLU A 110 2.34 -18.33 0.31
CA GLU A 110 3.59 -18.94 0.76
C GLU A 110 4.81 -18.11 0.35
N SER A 111 4.83 -17.57 -0.87
CA SER A 111 5.89 -16.67 -1.34
C SER A 111 5.98 -15.40 -0.49
N VAL A 112 4.83 -14.84 -0.09
CA VAL A 112 4.76 -13.67 0.78
C VAL A 112 5.23 -14.02 2.20
N ARG A 113 4.82 -15.17 2.74
CA ARG A 113 5.28 -15.68 4.04
C ARG A 113 6.79 -15.87 4.07
N ASN A 114 7.36 -16.49 3.04
CA ASN A 114 8.80 -16.69 2.93
C ASN A 114 9.57 -15.38 2.86
N ARG A 115 8.95 -14.30 2.38
CA ARG A 115 9.57 -12.98 2.31
C ARG A 115 9.40 -12.15 3.58
N PHE A 116 8.24 -12.24 4.25
CA PHE A 116 7.87 -11.34 5.34
C PHE A 116 7.65 -12.05 6.68
N GLY A 117 7.75 -13.38 6.71
CA GLY A 117 7.46 -14.17 7.91
C GLY A 117 5.98 -14.17 8.27
N GLY A 118 5.71 -14.59 9.49
CA GLY A 118 4.38 -14.59 10.08
C GLY A 118 3.54 -15.81 9.74
N SER A 119 2.30 -15.82 10.22
CA SER A 119 1.36 -16.92 10.03
C SER A 119 0.77 -16.93 8.63
N PHE A 120 0.76 -18.09 7.98
CA PHE A 120 0.09 -18.32 6.71
C PHE A 120 -1.38 -17.91 6.77
N TRP A 121 -2.08 -18.29 7.86
CA TRP A 121 -3.48 -17.96 8.07
C TRP A 121 -3.73 -16.47 8.22
N SER A 122 -2.87 -15.76 8.93
CA SER A 122 -2.95 -14.31 9.05
C SER A 122 -2.92 -13.60 7.70
N ILE A 123 -1.98 -14.04 6.83
CA ILE A 123 -1.85 -13.48 5.47
C ILE A 123 -3.07 -13.84 4.63
N LEU A 124 -3.46 -15.10 4.59
CA LEU A 124 -4.58 -15.58 3.78
C LEU A 124 -5.92 -14.95 4.22
N ASN A 125 -6.22 -14.94 5.51
CA ASN A 125 -7.47 -14.40 6.05
C ASN A 125 -7.60 -12.87 5.86
N SER A 126 -6.49 -12.16 5.58
CA SER A 126 -6.56 -10.73 5.23
C SER A 126 -7.32 -10.48 3.93
N SER A 127 -7.39 -11.47 3.04
CA SER A 127 -8.01 -11.38 1.71
C SER A 127 -9.37 -12.10 1.61
N ILE A 128 -9.70 -13.01 2.53
CA ILE A 128 -10.95 -13.80 2.48
C ILE A 128 -11.98 -13.18 3.42
N PRO A 129 -13.10 -12.65 2.90
CA PRO A 129 -14.15 -12.10 3.74
C PRO A 129 -14.91 -13.20 4.49
N GLY A 130 -15.54 -12.82 5.61
CA GLY A 130 -16.33 -13.76 6.40
C GLY A 130 -17.48 -14.39 5.60
N ARG A 131 -17.63 -15.71 5.72
CA ARG A 131 -18.63 -16.54 5.01
C ARG A 131 -20.07 -16.07 5.19
N VAL A 132 -20.85 -16.12 4.10
CA VAL A 132 -22.30 -15.84 4.08
C VAL A 132 -23.01 -16.88 3.22
N LEU A 133 -23.58 -17.92 3.86
CA LEU A 133 -24.15 -19.10 3.19
C LEU A 133 -25.18 -18.81 2.10
N LYS A 134 -26.01 -17.77 2.27
CA LYS A 134 -27.03 -17.41 1.26
C LYS A 134 -26.41 -16.99 -0.09
N GLU A 135 -25.19 -16.41 -0.07
CA GLU A 135 -24.53 -15.93 -1.27
C GLU A 135 -23.92 -17.08 -2.08
N GLU A 136 -23.62 -18.20 -1.45
CA GLU A 136 -23.10 -19.40 -2.13
C GLU A 136 -24.13 -20.06 -3.05
N LYS A 137 -25.43 -19.93 -2.72
CA LYS A 137 -26.54 -20.47 -3.52
C LYS A 137 -26.79 -19.70 -4.82
N VAL A 138 -26.37 -18.46 -4.89
CA VAL A 138 -26.62 -17.56 -6.03
C VAL A 138 -25.58 -17.73 -7.14
N LEU A 139 -24.41 -18.29 -6.83
CA LEU A 139 -23.28 -18.40 -7.77
C LEU A 139 -23.51 -19.35 -8.95
N VAL A 140 -24.43 -20.30 -8.83
CA VAL A 140 -24.60 -21.40 -9.80
C VAL A 140 -25.14 -20.94 -11.18
N ASN A 141 -25.64 -19.72 -11.32
CA ASN A 141 -26.46 -19.33 -12.49
C ASN A 141 -25.98 -18.13 -13.31
N ASN A 142 -24.85 -17.52 -13.02
CA ASN A 142 -24.45 -16.28 -13.75
C ASN A 142 -23.03 -16.38 -14.32
N GLU A 143 -22.90 -16.88 -15.56
CA GLU A 143 -21.70 -16.60 -16.36
C GLU A 143 -21.68 -15.11 -16.69
N ILE A 144 -20.70 -14.38 -16.14
CA ILE A 144 -20.44 -12.98 -16.50
C ILE A 144 -19.50 -12.98 -17.69
N SER A 145 -20.01 -13.27 -18.86
CA SER A 145 -19.27 -13.05 -20.11
C SER A 145 -19.48 -11.60 -20.57
N GLY A 146 -18.73 -10.68 -20.02
CA GLY A 146 -18.56 -9.38 -20.65
C GLY A 146 -17.63 -9.49 -21.85
N VAL A 147 -18.13 -9.99 -22.98
CA VAL A 147 -17.39 -9.86 -24.24
C VAL A 147 -17.36 -8.38 -24.58
N LEU A 148 -16.20 -7.78 -24.38
CA LEU A 148 -15.97 -6.38 -24.75
C LEU A 148 -15.99 -6.26 -26.28
N SER A 149 -16.78 -5.33 -26.78
CA SER A 149 -16.60 -4.87 -28.16
C SER A 149 -15.18 -4.30 -28.30
N PRO A 150 -14.50 -4.51 -29.45
CA PRO A 150 -13.19 -3.92 -29.67
C PRO A 150 -13.22 -2.42 -29.36
N TYR A 151 -12.33 -1.98 -28.49
CA TYR A 151 -12.22 -0.59 -28.06
C TYR A 151 -10.92 0.01 -28.59
N GLU A 152 -11.01 1.13 -29.25
CA GLU A 152 -9.86 1.91 -29.67
C GLU A 152 -9.92 3.30 -29.02
N SER A 153 -8.78 3.81 -28.62
CA SER A 153 -8.61 5.16 -28.10
C SER A 153 -7.52 5.90 -28.87
N PRO A 154 -7.90 6.66 -29.90
CA PRO A 154 -6.94 7.47 -30.66
C PRO A 154 -6.20 8.47 -29.79
N GLU A 155 -6.86 9.05 -28.79
CA GLU A 155 -6.28 10.06 -27.91
C GLU A 155 -5.16 9.47 -27.04
N ILE A 156 -5.37 8.31 -26.39
CA ILE A 156 -4.30 7.68 -25.62
C ILE A 156 -3.18 7.19 -26.54
N ARG A 157 -3.50 6.71 -27.75
CA ARG A 157 -2.50 6.30 -28.75
C ARG A 157 -1.60 7.45 -29.16
N GLU A 158 -2.13 8.67 -29.27
CA GLU A 158 -1.33 9.88 -29.52
C GLU A 158 -0.37 10.17 -28.35
N ILE A 159 -0.85 10.01 -27.12
CA ILE A 159 -0.07 10.30 -25.91
C ILE A 159 1.07 9.28 -25.72
N ILE A 160 0.76 7.97 -25.81
CA ILE A 160 1.73 6.91 -25.49
C ILE A 160 2.51 6.39 -26.71
N GLY A 161 2.08 6.74 -27.91
CA GLY A 161 2.68 6.28 -29.16
C GLY A 161 2.20 4.90 -29.61
N ARG A 162 2.39 4.62 -30.90
CA ARG A 162 1.89 3.38 -31.52
C ARG A 162 2.50 2.10 -30.94
N ALA A 163 3.79 2.13 -30.58
CA ALA A 163 4.49 0.95 -30.07
C ALA A 163 3.92 0.52 -28.71
N ASP A 164 3.84 1.43 -27.73
CA ASP A 164 3.34 1.15 -26.39
C ASP A 164 1.82 0.85 -26.42
N TYR A 165 1.07 1.54 -27.28
CA TYR A 165 -0.35 1.22 -27.53
C TYR A 165 -0.54 -0.21 -28.02
N GLY A 166 0.28 -0.65 -28.98
CA GLY A 166 0.27 -2.02 -29.48
C GLY A 166 0.67 -3.05 -28.40
N GLN A 167 1.60 -2.72 -27.51
CA GLN A 167 1.96 -3.59 -26.38
C GLN A 167 0.82 -3.72 -25.37
N LEU A 168 0.06 -2.65 -25.08
CA LEU A 168 -1.11 -2.72 -24.22
C LEU A 168 -2.20 -3.65 -24.77
N LEU A 169 -2.38 -3.72 -26.07
CA LEU A 169 -3.31 -4.63 -26.76
C LEU A 169 -2.70 -6.02 -27.03
N GLY A 170 -1.44 -6.20 -26.78
CA GLY A 170 -0.72 -7.47 -26.98
C GLY A 170 -0.96 -8.46 -25.85
N LYS A 171 -0.93 -9.77 -26.18
CA LYS A 171 -1.01 -10.86 -25.20
C LYS A 171 0.30 -11.13 -24.48
N GLN A 172 1.40 -10.54 -24.93
CA GLN A 172 2.70 -10.69 -24.29
C GLN A 172 2.72 -10.05 -22.91
N ARG A 173 3.51 -10.64 -22.02
CA ARG A 173 3.74 -10.10 -20.68
C ARG A 173 4.42 -8.74 -20.76
N ILE A 174 3.91 -7.77 -20.03
CA ILE A 174 4.53 -6.46 -19.88
C ILE A 174 4.85 -6.18 -18.40
N LYS A 175 5.90 -5.40 -18.18
CA LYS A 175 6.33 -4.94 -16.86
C LYS A 175 6.70 -3.47 -16.98
N TRP A 176 5.80 -2.60 -16.56
CA TRP A 176 5.96 -1.17 -16.77
C TRP A 176 5.89 -0.36 -15.47
N GLY A 177 6.76 0.65 -15.35
CA GLY A 177 6.63 1.76 -14.43
C GLY A 177 6.24 3.02 -15.21
N ILE A 178 4.98 3.45 -15.09
CA ILE A 178 4.41 4.57 -15.83
C ILE A 178 4.31 5.79 -14.91
N SER A 179 4.99 6.89 -15.24
CA SER A 179 4.71 8.18 -14.62
C SER A 179 3.55 8.86 -15.34
N PHE A 180 2.55 9.36 -14.60
CA PHE A 180 1.41 10.07 -15.20
C PHE A 180 1.90 11.21 -16.10
N PRO A 181 1.38 11.31 -17.34
CA PRO A 181 1.72 12.43 -18.22
C PRO A 181 1.14 13.73 -17.65
N LEU A 182 1.97 14.79 -17.61
CA LEU A 182 1.50 16.10 -17.17
C LEU A 182 0.45 16.69 -18.13
N ALA A 183 -0.45 17.51 -17.59
CA ALA A 183 -1.57 18.10 -18.31
C ALA A 183 -2.53 17.08 -18.97
N VAL A 184 -2.59 15.88 -18.43
CA VAL A 184 -3.58 14.84 -18.75
C VAL A 184 -4.25 14.44 -17.43
N ASP A 185 -5.58 14.30 -17.45
CA ASP A 185 -6.31 13.82 -16.27
C ASP A 185 -5.83 12.42 -15.88
N PRO A 186 -5.25 12.23 -14.68
CA PRO A 186 -4.73 10.94 -14.24
C PRO A 186 -5.79 9.83 -14.21
N ASN A 187 -7.02 10.16 -13.84
CA ASN A 187 -8.11 9.18 -13.77
C ASN A 187 -8.55 8.73 -15.15
N TRP A 188 -8.68 9.67 -16.09
CA TRP A 188 -8.96 9.35 -17.48
C TRP A 188 -7.86 8.46 -18.06
N PHE A 189 -6.59 8.82 -17.88
CA PHE A 189 -5.45 8.04 -18.37
C PHE A 189 -5.45 6.61 -17.80
N LEU A 190 -5.66 6.46 -16.49
CA LEU A 190 -5.74 5.16 -15.83
C LEU A 190 -6.88 4.32 -16.40
N VAL A 191 -8.08 4.89 -16.54
CA VAL A 191 -9.25 4.19 -17.09
C VAL A 191 -8.99 3.73 -18.52
N GLU A 192 -8.34 4.53 -19.35
CA GLU A 192 -7.97 4.15 -20.71
C GLU A 192 -6.96 2.98 -20.74
N VAL A 193 -5.95 2.99 -19.88
CA VAL A 193 -5.00 1.87 -19.74
C VAL A 193 -5.72 0.59 -19.31
N VAL A 194 -6.63 0.68 -18.33
CA VAL A 194 -7.45 -0.46 -17.88
C VAL A 194 -8.31 -0.99 -19.02
N LYS A 195 -9.00 -0.12 -19.78
CA LYS A 195 -9.85 -0.51 -20.93
C LYS A 195 -9.05 -1.27 -21.98
N LEU A 196 -7.88 -0.79 -22.35
CA LEU A 196 -7.02 -1.44 -23.34
C LEU A 196 -6.54 -2.83 -22.84
N ARG A 197 -6.09 -2.91 -21.59
CA ARG A 197 -5.63 -4.19 -21.04
C ARG A 197 -6.75 -5.20 -20.83
N ALA A 198 -7.93 -4.76 -20.44
CA ALA A 198 -9.09 -5.64 -20.21
C ALA A 198 -9.62 -6.29 -21.48
N GLN A 199 -9.22 -5.85 -22.67
CA GLN A 199 -9.56 -6.52 -23.94
C GLN A 199 -8.76 -7.82 -24.15
N VAL A 200 -7.61 -7.96 -23.52
CA VAL A 200 -6.66 -9.06 -23.77
C VAL A 200 -6.33 -9.88 -22.54
N SER A 201 -6.68 -9.39 -21.35
CA SER A 201 -6.41 -10.09 -20.09
C SER A 201 -7.35 -9.60 -18.98
N GLN A 202 -7.62 -10.45 -17.98
CA GLN A 202 -8.25 -9.98 -16.73
C GLN A 202 -7.36 -8.92 -16.07
N VAL A 203 -7.95 -7.85 -15.54
CA VAL A 203 -7.24 -6.76 -14.87
C VAL A 203 -7.57 -6.74 -13.38
N LEU A 204 -6.55 -6.81 -12.53
CA LEU A 204 -6.64 -6.45 -11.12
C LEU A 204 -6.09 -5.04 -10.93
N LEU A 205 -6.95 -4.10 -10.55
CA LEU A 205 -6.57 -2.74 -10.21
C LEU A 205 -6.48 -2.57 -8.69
N LEU A 206 -5.27 -2.36 -8.19
CA LEU A 206 -4.99 -2.12 -6.77
C LEU A 206 -4.81 -0.62 -6.54
N VAL A 207 -5.68 -0.07 -5.70
CA VAL A 207 -5.76 1.37 -5.41
C VAL A 207 -5.46 1.65 -3.93
N PRO A 208 -5.04 2.88 -3.57
CA PRO A 208 -4.69 3.22 -2.21
C PRO A 208 -5.83 3.04 -1.23
N ASP A 209 -7.01 3.61 -1.50
CA ASP A 209 -8.11 3.66 -0.54
C ASP A 209 -9.50 3.32 -1.13
N GLU A 210 -10.49 3.29 -0.25
CA GLU A 210 -11.88 2.95 -0.60
C GLU A 210 -12.56 4.04 -1.44
N LYS A 211 -12.14 5.29 -1.35
CA LYS A 211 -12.69 6.39 -2.18
C LYS A 211 -12.29 6.20 -3.63
N ASP A 212 -11.04 5.75 -3.86
CA ASP A 212 -10.57 5.41 -5.21
C ASP A 212 -11.36 4.25 -5.80
N ILE A 213 -11.68 3.20 -5.00
CA ILE A 213 -12.54 2.10 -5.46
C ILE A 213 -13.88 2.64 -5.94
N ILE A 214 -14.57 3.42 -5.11
CA ILE A 214 -15.92 3.94 -5.41
C ILE A 214 -15.88 4.78 -6.69
N TYR A 215 -14.92 5.69 -6.79
CA TYR A 215 -14.79 6.61 -7.92
C TYR A 215 -14.47 5.87 -9.22
N LEU A 216 -13.44 5.03 -9.23
CA LEU A 216 -12.99 4.31 -10.43
C LEU A 216 -13.99 3.23 -10.87
N LYS A 217 -14.64 2.57 -9.90
CA LYS A 217 -15.72 1.62 -10.23
C LYS A 217 -16.84 2.31 -11.02
N ALA A 218 -17.27 3.49 -10.59
CA ALA A 218 -18.32 4.24 -11.30
C ALA A 218 -17.92 4.52 -12.75
N LEU A 219 -16.66 4.93 -13.01
CA LEU A 219 -16.14 5.17 -14.35
C LEU A 219 -16.05 3.88 -15.19
N LEU A 220 -15.53 2.80 -14.61
CA LEU A 220 -15.30 1.53 -15.29
C LEU A 220 -16.62 0.77 -15.54
N SER A 221 -17.59 0.86 -14.63
CA SER A 221 -18.90 0.20 -14.81
C SER A 221 -19.69 0.77 -16.01
N ASN A 222 -19.44 2.01 -16.42
CA ASN A 222 -20.02 2.57 -17.64
C ASN A 222 -19.55 1.83 -18.91
N VAL A 223 -18.40 1.14 -18.83
CA VAL A 223 -17.80 0.43 -19.98
C VAL A 223 -18.02 -1.08 -19.87
N PHE A 224 -17.79 -1.63 -18.68
CA PHE A 224 -17.74 -3.08 -18.45
C PHE A 224 -19.01 -3.63 -17.77
N GLY A 225 -19.93 -2.75 -17.31
CA GLY A 225 -21.15 -3.16 -16.62
C GLY A 225 -20.87 -4.09 -15.43
N GLU A 226 -21.51 -5.26 -15.45
CA GLU A 226 -21.32 -6.31 -14.45
C GLU A 226 -19.94 -6.99 -14.47
N GLY A 227 -19.15 -6.77 -15.52
CA GLY A 227 -17.77 -7.26 -15.62
C GLY A 227 -16.79 -6.59 -14.66
N VAL A 228 -17.23 -5.56 -13.90
CA VAL A 228 -16.44 -4.91 -12.85
C VAL A 228 -16.85 -5.44 -11.48
N VAL A 229 -15.89 -6.00 -10.75
CA VAL A 229 -16.07 -6.49 -9.37
C VAL A 229 -15.21 -5.68 -8.42
N GLU A 230 -15.81 -5.12 -7.37
CA GLU A 230 -15.07 -4.43 -6.30
C GLU A 230 -14.90 -5.31 -5.07
N LEU A 231 -13.71 -5.24 -4.45
CA LEU A 231 -13.39 -5.93 -3.20
C LEU A 231 -12.98 -4.85 -2.17
N GLY A 232 -13.98 -4.19 -1.58
CA GLY A 232 -13.80 -3.07 -0.65
C GLY A 232 -14.34 -3.35 0.75
N SER A 233 -13.75 -2.72 1.77
CA SER A 233 -14.19 -2.87 3.17
C SER A 233 -15.45 -2.05 3.48
N HIS A 234 -15.76 -1.03 2.69
CA HIS A 234 -16.99 -0.23 2.78
C HIS A 234 -18.26 -1.02 2.46
N LEU A 235 -18.12 -2.17 1.79
CA LEU A 235 -19.26 -3.02 1.42
C LEU A 235 -19.82 -3.77 2.62
N SER A 236 -21.15 -4.02 2.60
CA SER A 236 -21.77 -4.91 3.58
C SER A 236 -21.17 -6.32 3.51
N LYS A 237 -21.18 -7.04 4.64
CA LYS A 237 -20.61 -8.40 4.74
C LYS A 237 -21.14 -9.34 3.62
N SER A 238 -22.42 -9.23 3.28
CA SER A 238 -23.06 -10.04 2.23
C SER A 238 -22.53 -9.71 0.84
N VAL A 239 -22.52 -8.44 0.48
CA VAL A 239 -22.02 -7.96 -0.82
C VAL A 239 -20.52 -8.27 -0.97
N ARG A 240 -19.75 -8.03 0.07
CA ARG A 240 -18.31 -8.31 0.09
C ARG A 240 -18.01 -9.79 -0.17
N TYR A 241 -18.73 -10.70 0.49
CA TYR A 241 -18.56 -12.12 0.27
C TYR A 241 -19.04 -12.56 -1.13
N ARG A 242 -20.18 -12.03 -1.61
CA ARG A 242 -20.66 -12.27 -2.99
C ARG A 242 -19.62 -11.84 -4.02
N ASN A 243 -19.09 -10.64 -3.89
CA ASN A 243 -18.09 -10.12 -4.82
C ASN A 243 -16.79 -10.94 -4.80
N PHE A 244 -16.36 -11.38 -3.62
CA PHE A 244 -15.24 -12.30 -3.49
C PHE A 244 -15.49 -13.62 -4.24
N LEU A 245 -16.67 -14.23 -4.09
CA LEU A 245 -17.04 -15.43 -4.82
C LEU A 245 -17.10 -15.18 -6.34
N ARG A 246 -17.65 -14.04 -6.77
CA ARG A 246 -17.65 -13.62 -8.18
C ARG A 246 -16.24 -13.49 -8.74
N SER A 247 -15.32 -12.86 -8.01
CA SER A 247 -13.92 -12.75 -8.43
C SER A 247 -13.22 -14.10 -8.53
N ARG A 248 -13.67 -15.08 -7.75
CA ARG A 248 -13.08 -16.43 -7.72
C ARG A 248 -13.61 -17.37 -8.79
N TYR A 249 -14.92 -17.31 -9.10
CA TYR A 249 -15.59 -18.32 -9.92
C TYR A 249 -16.16 -17.79 -11.26
N ASN A 250 -16.32 -16.48 -11.42
CA ASN A 250 -16.98 -15.91 -12.61
C ASN A 250 -16.02 -15.11 -13.52
N SER A 251 -14.73 -15.09 -13.27
CA SER A 251 -13.71 -14.48 -14.14
C SER A 251 -14.06 -13.06 -14.64
N PRO A 252 -14.34 -12.08 -13.76
CA PRO A 252 -14.69 -10.73 -14.19
C PRO A 252 -13.55 -10.07 -14.98
N SER A 253 -13.89 -9.15 -15.89
CA SER A 253 -12.90 -8.44 -16.71
C SER A 253 -11.98 -7.56 -15.88
N VAL A 254 -12.57 -6.88 -14.87
CA VAL A 254 -11.83 -5.96 -13.97
C VAL A 254 -12.21 -6.24 -12.52
N ILE A 255 -11.19 -6.40 -11.68
CA ILE A 255 -11.30 -6.46 -10.22
C ILE A 255 -10.66 -5.22 -9.66
N ILE A 256 -11.38 -4.45 -8.83
CA ILE A 256 -10.83 -3.27 -8.13
C ILE A 256 -10.77 -3.58 -6.64
N SER A 257 -9.63 -3.33 -6.02
CA SER A 257 -9.45 -3.54 -4.58
C SER A 257 -8.38 -2.63 -3.99
N THR A 258 -8.36 -2.52 -2.68
CA THR A 258 -7.21 -2.00 -1.93
C THR A 258 -6.19 -3.12 -1.69
N ARG A 259 -5.22 -2.91 -0.80
CA ARG A 259 -4.12 -3.84 -0.50
C ARG A 259 -4.54 -5.31 -0.25
N SER A 260 -5.72 -5.54 0.33
CA SER A 260 -6.21 -6.92 0.59
C SER A 260 -6.45 -7.73 -0.69
N GLY A 261 -6.78 -7.05 -1.79
CA GLY A 261 -6.96 -7.69 -3.10
C GLY A 261 -5.65 -8.16 -3.75
N ALA A 262 -4.49 -7.80 -3.21
CA ALA A 262 -3.21 -8.27 -3.74
C ALA A 262 -3.06 -9.81 -3.75
N PHE A 263 -3.86 -10.53 -2.96
CA PHE A 263 -3.90 -11.99 -2.90
C PHE A 263 -5.03 -12.62 -3.74
N THR A 264 -5.87 -11.83 -4.38
CA THR A 264 -7.03 -12.32 -5.15
C THR A 264 -6.59 -13.31 -6.24
N HIS A 265 -7.41 -14.35 -6.46
CA HIS A 265 -7.23 -15.25 -7.59
C HIS A 265 -7.30 -14.47 -8.92
N LEU A 266 -6.41 -14.82 -9.83
CA LEU A 266 -6.38 -14.25 -11.17
C LEU A 266 -6.30 -15.36 -12.22
N GLU A 267 -6.86 -15.07 -13.37
CA GLU A 267 -6.71 -15.90 -14.56
C GLU A 267 -5.26 -15.91 -15.06
N LYS A 268 -4.92 -16.92 -15.86
CA LYS A 268 -3.59 -16.96 -16.51
C LYS A 268 -3.38 -15.74 -17.39
N ASN A 269 -2.16 -15.20 -17.36
CA ASN A 269 -1.76 -14.01 -18.11
C ASN A 269 -2.52 -12.72 -17.73
N ALA A 270 -3.13 -12.67 -16.54
CA ALA A 270 -3.76 -11.47 -16.02
C ALA A 270 -2.79 -10.30 -15.92
N THR A 271 -3.34 -9.10 -15.83
CA THR A 271 -2.58 -7.87 -15.58
C THR A 271 -2.90 -7.34 -14.20
N VAL A 272 -1.89 -7.05 -13.40
CA VAL A 272 -2.04 -6.29 -12.15
C VAL A 272 -1.55 -4.87 -12.37
N ILE A 273 -2.41 -3.92 -12.06
CA ILE A 273 -2.10 -2.49 -12.10
C ILE A 273 -2.10 -1.99 -10.65
N VAL A 274 -0.97 -1.42 -10.20
CA VAL A 274 -0.85 -0.79 -8.88
C VAL A 274 -0.82 0.71 -9.08
N LEU A 275 -1.82 1.40 -8.55
CA LEU A 275 -1.93 2.85 -8.58
C LEU A 275 -1.17 3.45 -7.39
N SER A 276 -0.30 4.43 -7.64
CA SER A 276 0.38 5.21 -6.59
C SER A 276 1.15 4.36 -5.57
N ASP A 277 2.11 3.56 -6.06
CA ASP A 277 2.88 2.57 -5.30
C ASP A 277 3.58 3.12 -4.04
N LEU A 278 3.71 4.44 -3.94
CA LEU A 278 4.29 5.15 -2.79
C LEU A 278 3.25 5.55 -1.74
N ASP A 279 1.95 5.41 -2.01
CA ASP A 279 0.93 5.76 -1.02
C ASP A 279 1.01 4.85 0.21
N GLU A 280 0.98 5.46 1.42
CA GLU A 280 1.11 4.70 2.67
C GLU A 280 -0.06 3.74 2.93
N SER A 281 -1.22 3.96 2.31
CA SER A 281 -2.38 3.06 2.39
C SER A 281 -2.09 1.68 1.79
N HIS A 282 -1.08 1.56 0.95
CA HIS A 282 -0.59 0.28 0.44
C HIS A 282 0.19 -0.55 1.46
N TYR A 283 0.54 0.03 2.62
CA TYR A 283 1.26 -0.69 3.64
C TYR A 283 0.32 -1.31 4.68
N GLU A 284 0.46 -2.64 4.93
CA GLU A 284 -0.22 -3.33 6.00
C GLU A 284 0.55 -3.16 7.31
N ILE A 285 -0.06 -2.49 8.29
CA ILE A 285 0.58 -2.15 9.57
C ILE A 285 0.58 -3.28 10.58
N HIS A 286 -0.30 -4.28 10.40
CA HIS A 286 -0.35 -5.45 11.26
C HIS A 286 0.76 -6.42 10.89
N ALA A 287 1.31 -7.12 11.88
CA ALA A 287 2.35 -8.10 11.65
C ALA A 287 1.86 -9.24 10.73
N PRO A 288 2.72 -9.68 9.77
CA PRO A 288 4.15 -9.36 9.62
C PRO A 288 4.45 -8.01 8.96
N GLY A 289 3.46 -7.30 8.43
CA GLY A 289 3.65 -6.07 7.66
C GLY A 289 4.15 -6.35 6.24
N TRP A 290 3.52 -5.72 5.25
CA TRP A 290 3.91 -5.85 3.84
C TRP A 290 3.36 -4.68 3.03
N ASN A 291 3.97 -4.41 1.89
CA ASN A 291 3.49 -3.40 0.94
C ASN A 291 2.84 -4.08 -0.27
N THR A 292 1.73 -3.54 -0.75
CA THR A 292 1.02 -4.04 -1.95
C THR A 292 1.95 -4.21 -3.15
N ARG A 293 2.86 -3.25 -3.38
CA ARG A 293 3.90 -3.32 -4.40
C ARG A 293 4.69 -4.62 -4.28
N ASP A 294 5.22 -4.90 -3.09
CA ASP A 294 6.12 -6.03 -2.87
C ASP A 294 5.38 -7.37 -2.99
N VAL A 295 4.15 -7.44 -2.46
CA VAL A 295 3.27 -8.60 -2.65
C VAL A 295 2.98 -8.85 -4.13
N THR A 296 2.69 -7.78 -4.88
CA THR A 296 2.43 -7.88 -6.33
C THR A 296 3.65 -8.39 -7.11
N LEU A 297 4.86 -7.98 -6.71
CA LEU A 297 6.12 -8.44 -7.34
C LEU A 297 6.39 -9.95 -7.13
N LEU A 298 5.79 -10.58 -6.12
CA LEU A 298 5.90 -12.00 -5.83
C LEU A 298 4.90 -12.87 -6.60
N ARG A 299 4.04 -12.29 -7.44
CA ARG A 299 3.14 -13.07 -8.30
C ARG A 299 3.91 -13.85 -9.36
N ASP A 300 3.26 -14.85 -9.92
CA ASP A 300 3.86 -15.75 -10.91
C ASP A 300 4.46 -15.00 -12.12
N ASN A 301 5.35 -15.69 -12.83
CA ASN A 301 6.06 -15.13 -13.96
C ASN A 301 5.19 -14.85 -15.20
N ASN A 302 3.93 -15.26 -15.24
CA ASN A 302 3.03 -15.04 -16.36
C ASN A 302 2.16 -13.77 -16.18
N THR A 303 2.11 -13.21 -14.98
CA THR A 303 1.34 -12.00 -14.68
C THR A 303 2.04 -10.76 -15.23
N SER A 304 1.32 -9.94 -15.99
CA SER A 304 1.77 -8.60 -16.39
C SER A 304 1.66 -7.63 -15.22
N LEU A 305 2.66 -6.76 -15.04
CA LEU A 305 2.73 -5.82 -13.92
C LEU A 305 2.87 -4.40 -14.44
N ILE A 306 1.96 -3.52 -14.04
CA ILE A 306 1.98 -2.11 -14.38
C ILE A 306 1.89 -1.30 -13.09
N PHE A 307 2.89 -0.49 -12.81
CA PHE A 307 2.87 0.49 -11.72
C PHE A 307 2.59 1.86 -12.34
N ILE A 308 1.54 2.54 -11.91
CA ILE A 308 1.18 3.88 -12.40
C ILE A 308 1.17 4.84 -11.24
N SER A 309 1.97 5.90 -11.31
CA SER A 309 2.11 6.85 -10.22
C SER A 309 2.47 8.25 -10.73
N ALA A 310 2.22 9.26 -9.92
CA ALA A 310 2.74 10.61 -10.17
C ALA A 310 4.28 10.66 -9.99
N SER A 311 4.78 9.98 -8.98
CA SER A 311 6.20 9.69 -8.76
C SER A 311 6.31 8.33 -8.09
N HIS A 312 7.23 7.51 -8.53
CA HIS A 312 7.41 6.15 -8.00
C HIS A 312 8.27 6.12 -6.75
N SER A 313 8.12 5.05 -5.96
CA SER A 313 9.00 4.71 -4.86
C SER A 313 10.41 4.38 -5.35
N LEU A 314 11.41 4.48 -4.46
CA LEU A 314 12.79 4.10 -4.79
C LEU A 314 12.92 2.59 -5.08
N GLU A 315 12.03 1.75 -4.58
CA GLU A 315 11.97 0.33 -4.94
C GLU A 315 11.60 0.14 -6.42
N ILE A 316 10.59 0.84 -6.92
CA ILE A 316 10.23 0.83 -8.35
C ILE A 316 11.33 1.48 -9.19
N ALA A 317 11.91 2.59 -8.71
CA ALA A 317 13.04 3.24 -9.37
C ALA A 317 14.24 2.29 -9.53
N ARG A 318 14.54 1.48 -8.51
CA ARG A 318 15.59 0.46 -8.57
C ARG A 318 15.30 -0.63 -9.60
N LEU A 319 14.05 -1.11 -9.68
CA LEU A 319 13.64 -2.10 -10.68
C LEU A 319 13.74 -1.56 -12.11
N ILE A 320 13.48 -0.28 -12.30
CA ILE A 320 13.69 0.41 -13.60
C ILE A 320 15.19 0.54 -13.90
N GLU A 321 15.99 0.94 -12.92
CA GLU A 321 17.45 1.10 -13.08
C GLU A 321 18.12 -0.19 -13.55
N ILE A 322 17.73 -1.34 -12.97
CA ILE A 322 18.28 -2.64 -13.36
C ILE A 322 17.62 -3.25 -14.61
N GLY A 323 16.71 -2.54 -15.25
CA GLY A 323 16.01 -3.02 -16.46
C GLY A 323 15.00 -4.14 -16.23
N TRP A 324 14.52 -4.34 -14.97
CA TRP A 324 13.49 -5.33 -14.67
C TRP A 324 12.07 -4.81 -14.96
N LEU A 325 11.86 -3.50 -14.84
CA LEU A 325 10.68 -2.75 -15.30
C LEU A 325 11.08 -1.79 -16.43
N ASP A 326 10.27 -1.70 -17.47
CA ASP A 326 10.40 -0.66 -18.48
C ASP A 326 9.92 0.68 -17.95
N LYS A 327 10.75 1.71 -18.00
CA LYS A 327 10.35 3.09 -17.71
C LYS A 327 9.45 3.61 -18.82
N LYS A 328 8.23 4.04 -18.49
CA LYS A 328 7.31 4.70 -19.40
C LYS A 328 7.02 6.12 -18.91
N MET A 329 7.43 7.09 -19.68
CA MET A 329 7.24 8.49 -19.39
C MET A 329 6.76 9.22 -20.65
N TYR A 330 5.52 9.67 -20.59
CA TYR A 330 4.86 10.32 -21.73
C TYR A 330 4.77 11.82 -21.47
N ARG A 331 4.89 12.60 -22.54
CA ARG A 331 4.86 14.06 -22.47
C ARG A 331 3.77 14.60 -23.39
N ARG A 332 2.91 15.43 -22.83
CA ARG A 332 2.00 16.28 -23.61
C ARG A 332 2.55 17.71 -23.61
N LYS A 333 2.45 18.40 -24.75
CA LYS A 333 2.81 19.82 -24.82
C LYS A 333 1.93 20.61 -23.85
N SER A 334 2.55 21.40 -22.98
CA SER A 334 1.85 22.28 -22.05
C SER A 334 2.53 23.64 -22.02
N ASN A 335 1.74 24.68 -21.78
CA ASN A 335 2.21 26.07 -21.62
C ASN A 335 2.15 26.51 -20.14
N GLN A 336 2.30 25.57 -19.22
CA GLN A 336 2.36 25.82 -17.79
C GLN A 336 3.53 26.74 -17.46
N LYS A 337 3.31 27.71 -16.58
CA LYS A 337 4.33 28.66 -16.14
C LYS A 337 4.69 28.44 -14.69
N PHE A 338 5.98 28.29 -14.42
CA PHE A 338 6.50 28.01 -13.09
C PHE A 338 7.14 29.28 -12.49
N PHE A 339 6.84 29.52 -11.22
CA PHE A 339 7.36 30.63 -10.42
C PHE A 339 7.92 30.09 -9.12
N THR A 340 8.99 30.69 -8.62
CA THR A 340 9.60 30.35 -7.33
C THR A 340 9.77 31.58 -6.46
N ASN A 341 10.17 31.41 -5.21
CA ASN A 341 10.46 32.51 -4.28
C ASN A 341 11.49 33.50 -4.82
N GLU A 342 12.44 33.03 -5.66
CA GLU A 342 13.55 33.85 -6.15
C GLU A 342 13.15 34.83 -7.26
N ASN A 343 12.01 34.59 -7.91
CA ASN A 343 11.56 35.39 -9.04
C ASN A 343 10.89 36.70 -8.61
N GLY A 344 10.92 37.06 -7.31
CA GLY A 344 10.27 38.25 -6.79
C GLY A 344 8.74 38.26 -6.87
N ASN A 345 8.14 37.18 -7.39
CA ASN A 345 6.71 37.04 -7.50
C ASN A 345 6.12 36.46 -6.22
N SER A 346 5.12 37.13 -5.67
CA SER A 346 4.31 36.58 -4.59
C SER A 346 3.43 35.45 -5.12
N TYR A 347 3.21 34.39 -4.33
CA TYR A 347 2.23 33.35 -4.64
C TYR A 347 0.82 33.92 -4.90
N ILE A 348 0.49 35.08 -4.30
CA ILE A 348 -0.76 35.80 -4.55
C ILE A 348 -0.86 36.25 -6.02
N PHE A 349 0.26 36.60 -6.66
CA PHE A 349 0.28 36.98 -8.07
C PHE A 349 -0.15 35.78 -8.95
N SER A 350 0.39 34.59 -8.70
CA SER A 350 0.02 33.37 -9.44
C SER A 350 -1.47 33.03 -9.25
N ILE A 351 -2.01 33.19 -8.02
CA ILE A 351 -3.44 33.00 -7.77
C ILE A 351 -4.27 34.01 -8.58
N LYS A 352 -3.95 35.33 -8.49
CA LYS A 352 -4.68 36.38 -9.20
C LYS A 352 -4.72 36.17 -10.70
N LYS A 353 -3.62 35.70 -11.25
CA LYS A 353 -3.51 35.45 -12.69
C LYS A 353 -4.29 34.21 -13.12
N GLY A 354 -4.13 33.09 -12.40
CA GLY A 354 -4.81 31.85 -12.76
C GLY A 354 -6.31 31.87 -12.49
N ILE A 355 -6.78 32.52 -11.41
CA ILE A 355 -8.20 32.56 -11.03
C ILE A 355 -9.10 33.22 -12.09
N SER A 356 -8.53 34.05 -12.97
CA SER A 356 -9.26 34.62 -14.09
C SER A 356 -9.74 33.56 -15.11
N SER A 357 -9.01 32.45 -15.21
CA SER A 357 -9.24 31.38 -16.19
C SER A 357 -9.91 30.13 -15.59
N GLY A 358 -9.98 30.00 -14.26
CA GLY A 358 -10.58 28.83 -13.59
C GLY A 358 -10.35 28.83 -12.09
N ASN A 359 -10.33 27.65 -11.48
CA ASN A 359 -10.09 27.50 -10.04
C ASN A 359 -8.61 27.64 -9.70
N ALA A 360 -8.30 28.07 -8.46
CA ALA A 360 -6.96 28.10 -7.90
C ALA A 360 -6.87 27.11 -6.73
N LEU A 361 -5.79 26.34 -6.65
CA LEU A 361 -5.47 25.45 -5.54
C LEU A 361 -4.25 25.96 -4.78
N VAL A 362 -4.36 26.04 -3.46
CA VAL A 362 -3.24 26.32 -2.57
C VAL A 362 -3.06 25.13 -1.64
N SER A 363 -1.99 24.38 -1.86
CA SER A 363 -1.63 23.25 -1.01
C SER A 363 -0.67 23.71 0.07
N VAL A 364 -0.99 23.38 1.32
CA VAL A 364 -0.21 23.71 2.52
C VAL A 364 0.13 22.43 3.28
N ALA A 365 1.26 22.42 4.00
CA ALA A 365 1.61 21.27 4.83
C ALA A 365 0.57 21.05 5.94
N GLU A 366 0.26 19.80 6.24
CA GLU A 366 -0.61 19.42 7.35
C GLU A 366 -0.03 19.85 8.71
N LYS A 367 -0.88 19.99 9.75
CA LYS A 367 -0.44 20.42 11.09
C LYS A 367 0.70 19.57 11.68
N GLY A 368 0.73 18.28 11.42
CA GLY A 368 1.80 17.38 11.85
C GLY A 368 3.19 17.66 11.25
N TYR A 369 3.25 18.39 10.13
CA TYR A 369 4.49 18.84 9.49
C TYR A 369 5.03 20.16 10.08
N ALA A 370 4.29 20.79 11.02
CA ALA A 370 4.54 22.15 11.46
C ALA A 370 5.63 22.30 12.54
N ASN A 371 6.24 21.22 13.00
CA ASN A 371 7.14 21.25 14.16
C ASN A 371 8.64 21.23 13.79
N LEU A 372 8.98 21.67 12.57
CA LEU A 372 10.38 21.76 12.17
C LEU A 372 11.09 22.86 12.98
N PHE A 373 12.17 22.46 13.65
CA PHE A 373 12.97 23.31 14.49
C PHE A 373 14.21 23.81 13.71
N LEU A 374 14.24 25.10 13.40
CA LEU A 374 15.32 25.77 12.69
C LEU A 374 15.99 26.80 13.59
N CYS A 375 17.19 27.22 13.22
CA CYS A 375 17.83 28.38 13.82
C CYS A 375 17.20 29.67 13.31
N SER A 376 16.89 30.63 14.20
CA SER A 376 16.31 31.90 13.79
C SER A 376 17.28 32.78 12.98
N ARG A 377 18.60 32.62 13.21
CA ARG A 377 19.64 33.43 12.57
C ARG A 377 20.07 32.90 11.22
N CYS A 378 20.47 31.60 11.15
CA CYS A 378 21.05 31.02 9.92
C CYS A 378 20.08 30.12 9.16
N ARG A 379 18.88 29.88 9.69
CA ARG A 379 17.83 29.02 9.11
C ARG A 379 18.24 27.56 8.90
N ASN A 380 19.41 27.15 9.37
CA ASN A 380 19.80 25.75 9.33
C ASN A 380 18.92 24.88 10.24
N THR A 381 18.62 23.67 9.77
CA THR A 381 17.86 22.68 10.53
C THR A 381 18.64 22.26 11.77
N ALA A 382 17.98 22.20 12.91
CA ALA A 382 18.57 21.70 14.13
C ALA A 382 18.60 20.18 14.13
N ASN A 383 19.80 19.61 14.17
CA ASN A 383 20.02 18.16 14.18
C ASN A 383 20.58 17.70 15.54
N CYS A 384 20.26 16.48 15.90
CA CYS A 384 20.85 15.75 17.01
C CYS A 384 22.17 15.11 16.57
N GLU A 385 23.05 14.78 17.53
CA GLU A 385 24.28 14.01 17.32
C GLU A 385 24.03 12.64 16.65
N CYS A 386 22.83 12.05 16.85
CA CYS A 386 22.43 10.82 16.19
C CYS A 386 22.00 10.97 14.72
N GLY A 387 22.09 12.20 14.16
CA GLY A 387 21.62 12.53 12.81
C GLY A 387 20.13 12.85 12.70
N GLY A 388 19.35 12.66 13.77
CA GLY A 388 17.91 12.96 13.78
C GLY A 388 17.64 14.46 13.87
N LYS A 389 16.60 14.93 13.18
CA LYS A 389 16.13 16.33 13.24
C LYS A 389 15.46 16.59 14.58
N LEU A 390 15.58 17.84 15.08
CA LEU A 390 14.87 18.26 16.27
C LEU A 390 13.47 18.76 15.91
N GLN A 391 12.51 18.46 16.77
CA GLN A 391 11.13 18.92 16.70
C GLN A 391 10.68 19.46 18.06
N ILE A 392 9.63 20.32 18.05
CA ILE A 392 8.92 20.72 19.26
C ILE A 392 7.58 20.02 19.32
N ASP A 393 7.32 19.26 20.37
CA ASP A 393 5.99 18.73 20.66
C ASP A 393 5.12 19.84 21.30
N GLY A 394 3.90 19.99 20.80
CA GLY A 394 3.02 21.14 21.10
C GLY A 394 2.71 21.40 22.59
N SER A 395 2.95 20.43 23.49
CA SER A 395 2.65 20.55 24.91
C SER A 395 3.81 21.05 25.77
N ARG A 396 5.07 20.78 25.42
CA ARG A 396 6.23 21.02 26.31
C ARG A 396 7.20 22.11 25.85
N LYS A 397 7.13 22.58 24.63
CA LYS A 397 8.05 23.57 24.01
C LYS A 397 9.55 23.24 24.08
N ILE A 398 9.91 22.02 24.48
CA ILE A 398 11.30 21.54 24.58
C ILE A 398 11.66 20.86 23.26
N PRO A 399 12.76 21.28 22.59
CA PRO A 399 13.22 20.59 21.39
C PRO A 399 13.61 19.15 21.71
N THR A 400 13.05 18.19 20.97
CA THR A 400 13.28 16.77 21.16
C THR A 400 13.70 16.13 19.82
N CYS A 401 14.70 15.28 19.86
CA CYS A 401 15.11 14.55 18.68
C CYS A 401 14.02 13.56 18.22
N TYR A 402 13.65 13.61 16.95
CA TYR A 402 12.67 12.69 16.39
C TYR A 402 13.12 11.22 16.49
N LEU A 403 14.40 10.93 16.23
CA LEU A 403 14.93 9.56 16.20
C LEU A 403 15.20 8.99 17.60
N CYS A 404 16.05 9.64 18.38
CA CYS A 404 16.53 9.10 19.67
C CYS A 404 15.78 9.64 20.89
N LYS A 405 14.83 10.57 20.68
CA LYS A 405 14.02 11.20 21.73
C LYS A 405 14.80 11.98 22.80
N LYS A 406 16.10 12.28 22.55
CA LYS A 406 16.91 13.16 23.42
C LYS A 406 16.28 14.55 23.47
N GLU A 407 16.09 15.10 24.66
CA GLU A 407 15.58 16.45 24.91
C GLU A 407 16.75 17.46 24.98
N PHE A 408 16.52 18.67 24.48
CA PHE A 408 17.51 19.76 24.41
C PHE A 408 16.96 21.00 25.09
N ASN A 409 17.13 21.11 26.41
CA ASN A 409 16.66 22.25 27.21
C ASN A 409 17.44 23.53 26.88
N ASP A 410 18.74 23.42 26.61
CA ASP A 410 19.66 24.53 26.32
C ASP A 410 20.21 24.42 24.89
N TRP A 411 19.31 24.30 23.90
CA TRP A 411 19.71 24.14 22.52
C TRP A 411 20.51 25.35 22.00
N LYS A 412 21.61 25.05 21.31
CA LYS A 412 22.41 26.01 20.55
C LYS A 412 22.59 25.54 19.12
N CYS A 413 22.49 26.44 18.17
CA CYS A 413 22.72 26.11 16.76
C CYS A 413 24.16 25.66 16.53
N THR A 414 24.34 24.47 15.98
CA THR A 414 25.65 23.88 15.67
C THR A 414 26.42 24.65 14.59
N PHE A 415 25.73 25.49 13.80
CA PHE A 415 26.33 26.26 12.70
C PHE A 415 26.73 27.68 13.11
N CYS A 416 25.89 28.39 13.85
CA CYS A 416 26.13 29.83 14.15
C CYS A 416 26.09 30.15 15.65
N GLY A 417 25.87 29.22 16.54
CA GLY A 417 25.85 29.41 17.98
C GLY A 417 24.61 30.13 18.55
N ASP A 418 23.67 30.56 17.71
CA ASP A 418 22.44 31.26 18.15
C ASP A 418 21.54 30.28 18.93
N THR A 419 20.91 30.79 20.00
CA THR A 419 20.02 29.98 20.89
C THR A 419 18.55 30.18 20.60
N ARG A 420 18.21 31.08 19.68
CA ARG A 420 16.80 31.39 19.35
C ARG A 420 16.25 30.41 18.31
N PRO A 421 15.18 29.69 18.64
CA PRO A 421 14.52 28.81 17.68
C PRO A 421 13.65 29.60 16.71
N PHE A 422 13.54 29.10 15.50
CA PHE A 422 12.53 29.49 14.56
C PHE A 422 11.61 28.30 14.29
N VAL A 423 10.38 28.38 14.79
CA VAL A 423 9.36 27.36 14.57
C VAL A 423 8.42 27.85 13.48
N ILE A 424 8.36 27.13 12.38
CA ILE A 424 7.49 27.50 11.26
C ILE A 424 6.09 26.97 11.56
N ALA A 425 5.19 27.80 12.02
CA ALA A 425 3.77 27.51 12.20
C ALA A 425 2.92 28.58 11.49
N LYS A 426 2.64 28.38 10.19
CA LYS A 426 1.52 29.05 9.52
C LYS A 426 0.39 28.02 9.37
N GLY A 427 -0.73 28.23 10.03
CA GLY A 427 -1.93 27.38 9.87
C GLY A 427 -2.68 27.73 8.58
N ILE A 428 -3.45 26.77 8.08
CA ILE A 428 -4.34 26.92 6.90
C ILE A 428 -5.28 28.14 7.02
N GLU A 429 -5.76 28.44 8.23
CA GLU A 429 -6.63 29.58 8.54
C GLU A 429 -5.96 30.93 8.25
N ARG A 430 -4.69 31.09 8.67
CA ARG A 430 -3.94 32.33 8.40
C ARG A 430 -3.67 32.52 6.92
N THR A 431 -3.41 31.43 6.19
CA THR A 431 -3.25 31.48 4.73
C THR A 431 -4.55 31.91 4.06
N ALA A 432 -5.70 31.40 4.55
CA ALA A 432 -7.03 31.78 4.05
C ALA A 432 -7.33 33.27 4.30
N GLU A 433 -7.02 33.78 5.47
CA GLU A 433 -7.18 35.21 5.78
C GLU A 433 -6.31 36.11 4.90
N GLU A 434 -5.05 35.74 4.69
CA GLU A 434 -4.12 36.50 3.84
C GLU A 434 -4.60 36.56 2.39
N ILE A 435 -5.04 35.42 1.84
CA ILE A 435 -5.60 35.34 0.49
C ILE A 435 -6.93 36.10 0.39
N GLY A 436 -7.82 35.96 1.38
CA GLY A 436 -9.10 36.65 1.41
C GLY A 436 -8.97 38.17 1.41
N LYS A 437 -7.98 38.70 2.13
CA LYS A 437 -7.66 40.14 2.12
C LYS A 437 -7.11 40.58 0.76
N ALA A 438 -6.30 39.73 0.11
CA ALA A 438 -5.66 40.09 -1.17
C ALA A 438 -6.60 39.89 -2.38
N ILE A 439 -7.62 39.01 -2.27
CA ILE A 439 -8.55 38.64 -3.36
C ILE A 439 -9.99 38.58 -2.79
N PRO A 440 -10.61 39.68 -2.41
CA PRO A 440 -11.84 39.68 -1.60
C PRO A 440 -13.12 39.25 -2.32
N LYS A 441 -13.10 39.14 -3.66
CA LYS A 441 -14.31 38.87 -4.46
C LYS A 441 -14.49 37.39 -4.83
N ILE A 442 -13.55 36.50 -4.48
CA ILE A 442 -13.56 35.09 -4.86
C ILE A 442 -13.81 34.23 -3.62
N PRO A 443 -14.80 33.31 -3.66
CA PRO A 443 -15.05 32.41 -2.54
C PRO A 443 -13.83 31.53 -2.24
N ILE A 444 -13.52 31.39 -0.95
CA ILE A 444 -12.45 30.51 -0.46
C ILE A 444 -13.07 29.25 0.14
N LEU A 445 -12.65 28.11 -0.34
CA LEU A 445 -13.00 26.80 0.19
C LEU A 445 -11.78 26.24 0.95
N VAL A 446 -12.04 25.68 2.14
CA VAL A 446 -11.00 25.05 2.95
C VAL A 446 -11.26 23.56 3.03
N SER A 447 -10.30 22.74 2.61
CA SER A 447 -10.35 21.28 2.65
C SER A 447 -9.24 20.74 3.55
N SER A 448 -9.59 20.17 4.71
CA SER A 448 -8.59 19.64 5.65
C SER A 448 -9.20 18.70 6.67
N GLY A 449 -8.46 17.66 7.10
CA GLY A 449 -8.86 16.74 8.15
C GLY A 449 -10.26 16.18 7.96
N ASN A 450 -11.16 16.42 8.92
CA ASN A 450 -12.54 15.91 8.90
C ASN A 450 -13.50 16.68 7.98
N LYS A 451 -13.05 17.79 7.38
CA LYS A 451 -13.83 18.64 6.45
C LYS A 451 -13.23 18.58 5.04
N GLN A 452 -13.03 17.38 4.53
CA GLN A 452 -12.52 17.20 3.18
C GLN A 452 -13.61 17.46 2.14
N ILE A 453 -13.19 18.07 1.02
CA ILE A 453 -14.01 18.28 -0.16
C ILE A 453 -13.50 17.29 -1.21
N ASP A 454 -14.37 16.43 -1.73
CA ASP A 454 -13.95 15.39 -2.70
C ASP A 454 -13.78 15.96 -4.10
N VAL A 455 -14.67 16.86 -4.53
CA VAL A 455 -14.67 17.49 -5.86
C VAL A 455 -14.92 18.98 -5.72
N VAL A 456 -14.21 19.79 -6.49
CA VAL A 456 -14.42 21.25 -6.52
C VAL A 456 -15.83 21.55 -7.05
N PRO A 457 -16.64 22.36 -6.32
CA PRO A 457 -17.95 22.78 -6.81
C PRO A 457 -17.86 23.60 -8.10
N SER A 458 -18.98 23.67 -8.83
CA SER A 458 -19.09 24.55 -10.00
C SER A 458 -18.89 26.02 -9.63
N GLY A 459 -18.26 26.77 -10.53
CA GLY A 459 -17.92 28.18 -10.31
C GLY A 459 -16.41 28.39 -10.14
N ARG A 460 -16.01 29.64 -9.79
CA ARG A 460 -14.62 30.00 -9.55
C ARG A 460 -14.34 30.05 -8.05
N HIS A 461 -13.41 29.23 -7.58
CA HIS A 461 -13.05 29.13 -6.18
C HIS A 461 -11.54 29.14 -5.99
N ILE A 462 -11.12 29.69 -4.87
CA ILE A 462 -9.78 29.47 -4.35
C ILE A 462 -9.90 28.36 -3.31
N VAL A 463 -9.31 27.22 -3.59
CA VAL A 463 -9.29 26.07 -2.68
C VAL A 463 -7.99 26.08 -1.89
N ILE A 464 -8.08 26.08 -0.57
CA ILE A 464 -6.92 25.92 0.31
C ILE A 464 -7.03 24.55 0.95
N ALA A 465 -6.07 23.69 0.69
CA ALA A 465 -6.10 22.31 1.16
C ALA A 465 -4.83 21.91 1.90
N THR A 466 -4.96 21.05 2.90
CA THR A 466 -3.80 20.38 3.47
C THR A 466 -3.37 19.22 2.58
N THR A 467 -2.09 18.86 2.65
CA THR A 467 -1.52 17.71 1.93
C THR A 467 -2.42 16.47 2.05
N GLY A 468 -2.83 15.89 0.92
CA GLY A 468 -3.72 14.72 0.85
C GLY A 468 -5.22 15.04 0.96
N SER A 469 -5.61 16.32 1.13
CA SER A 469 -7.01 16.75 1.19
C SER A 469 -7.42 17.61 -0.01
N GLU A 470 -6.61 17.64 -1.08
CA GLU A 470 -6.85 18.45 -2.26
C GLU A 470 -7.98 17.88 -3.11
N PRO A 471 -9.07 18.62 -3.32
CA PRO A 471 -10.20 18.15 -4.12
C PRO A 471 -9.84 17.74 -5.53
N ASN A 472 -10.58 16.79 -6.08
CA ASN A 472 -10.50 16.47 -7.50
C ASN A 472 -11.06 17.62 -8.33
N GLY A 473 -10.36 17.95 -9.42
CA GLY A 473 -10.72 19.04 -10.32
C GLY A 473 -9.51 19.55 -11.09
N ILE A 474 -9.75 20.41 -12.08
CA ILE A 474 -8.71 21.05 -12.88
C ILE A 474 -8.54 22.49 -12.40
N TYR A 475 -7.29 22.88 -12.20
CA TYR A 475 -6.92 24.18 -11.64
C TYR A 475 -6.09 24.99 -12.62
N SER A 476 -6.43 26.27 -12.75
CA SER A 476 -5.68 27.24 -13.58
C SER A 476 -4.54 27.94 -12.81
N ALA A 477 -4.51 27.81 -11.48
CA ALA A 477 -3.36 28.12 -10.65
C ALA A 477 -3.15 27.05 -9.60
N ILE A 478 -1.90 26.66 -9.36
CA ILE A 478 -1.51 25.78 -8.26
C ILE A 478 -0.38 26.42 -7.49
N VAL A 479 -0.58 26.56 -6.19
CA VAL A 479 0.41 27.11 -5.26
C VAL A 479 0.81 26.04 -4.27
N MET A 480 2.07 25.66 -4.29
CA MET A 480 2.65 24.64 -3.40
C MET A 480 3.46 25.35 -2.32
N LEU A 481 2.84 25.55 -1.16
CA LEU A 481 3.49 26.19 -0.02
C LEU A 481 4.21 25.17 0.86
N ASP A 482 4.97 25.71 1.83
CA ASP A 482 5.65 24.90 2.86
C ASP A 482 6.62 23.83 2.33
N GLY A 483 7.22 24.03 1.15
CA GLY A 483 8.13 23.05 0.54
C GLY A 483 9.25 22.61 1.47
N GLU A 484 9.92 23.54 2.16
CA GLU A 484 10.97 23.18 3.13
C GLU A 484 10.48 22.28 4.25
N LYS A 485 9.23 22.45 4.73
CA LYS A 485 8.65 21.59 5.76
C LYS A 485 8.39 20.19 5.23
N ILE A 486 7.80 20.09 4.04
CA ILE A 486 7.42 18.82 3.43
C ILE A 486 8.65 17.98 3.12
N PHE A 487 9.68 18.57 2.48
CA PHE A 487 10.91 17.88 2.10
C PHE A 487 11.82 17.54 3.28
N ASN A 488 11.77 18.32 4.36
CA ASN A 488 12.57 18.08 5.56
C ASN A 488 11.84 17.32 6.68
N ARG A 489 10.68 16.73 6.41
CA ARG A 489 9.98 15.87 7.37
C ARG A 489 10.95 14.81 7.92
N PRO A 490 10.93 14.51 9.24
CA PRO A 490 11.76 13.47 9.83
C PRO A 490 11.20 12.08 9.52
N SER A 491 11.27 11.67 8.27
CA SER A 491 10.85 10.38 7.75
C SER A 491 11.87 9.92 6.72
N LEU A 492 12.08 8.62 6.64
CA LEU A 492 12.97 8.02 5.65
C LEU A 492 12.52 8.37 4.22
N ARG A 493 11.21 8.48 4.00
CA ARG A 493 10.59 8.69 2.68
C ARG A 493 10.14 10.14 2.44
N ALA A 494 10.61 11.10 3.25
CA ALA A 494 10.14 12.50 3.17
C ALA A 494 10.24 13.09 1.76
N GLU A 495 11.39 12.89 1.08
CA GLU A 495 11.59 13.40 -0.28
C GLU A 495 10.76 12.67 -1.32
N GLU A 496 10.63 11.34 -1.21
CA GLU A 496 9.78 10.52 -2.09
C GLU A 496 8.32 11.01 -2.01
N PHE A 497 7.80 11.18 -0.78
CA PHE A 497 6.45 11.70 -0.56
C PHE A 497 6.25 13.11 -1.07
N ALA A 498 7.18 13.99 -0.80
CA ALA A 498 7.08 15.37 -1.25
C ALA A 498 7.06 15.46 -2.78
N LYS A 499 7.91 14.68 -3.47
CA LYS A 499 7.89 14.56 -4.93
C LYS A 499 6.57 13.99 -5.43
N PHE A 500 6.13 12.85 -4.86
CA PHE A 500 4.87 12.22 -5.21
C PHE A 500 3.69 13.19 -5.08
N HIS A 501 3.58 13.88 -3.95
CA HIS A 501 2.54 14.87 -3.69
C HIS A 501 2.56 16.02 -4.71
N TRP A 502 3.72 16.63 -4.94
CA TRP A 502 3.83 17.76 -5.86
C TRP A 502 3.57 17.37 -7.32
N PHE A 503 4.03 16.20 -7.75
CA PHE A 503 3.69 15.70 -9.09
C PHE A 503 2.21 15.33 -9.21
N SER A 504 1.57 14.83 -8.15
CA SER A 504 0.12 14.60 -8.12
C SER A 504 -0.67 15.90 -8.30
N LEU A 505 -0.22 16.99 -7.67
CA LEU A 505 -0.82 18.32 -7.87
C LEU A 505 -0.67 18.81 -9.31
N LEU A 506 0.49 18.59 -9.94
CA LEU A 506 0.68 18.94 -11.35
C LEU A 506 -0.27 18.18 -12.28
N GLY A 507 -0.66 16.95 -11.94
CA GLY A 507 -1.69 16.21 -12.66
C GLY A 507 -3.07 16.88 -12.65
N LYS A 508 -3.34 17.75 -11.65
CA LYS A 508 -4.58 18.56 -11.54
C LYS A 508 -4.46 19.94 -12.23
N ALA A 509 -3.29 20.29 -12.76
CA ALA A 509 -3.06 21.57 -13.41
C ALA A 509 -3.58 21.59 -14.85
N SER A 510 -4.26 22.66 -15.26
CA SER A 510 -4.58 22.87 -16.66
C SER A 510 -3.31 23.03 -17.52
N SER A 511 -3.43 22.86 -18.82
CA SER A 511 -2.29 22.99 -19.77
C SER A 511 -1.67 24.40 -19.80
N THR A 512 -2.33 25.40 -19.24
CA THR A 512 -1.89 26.81 -19.19
C THR A 512 -1.79 27.32 -17.76
N ALA A 513 -1.74 26.42 -16.76
CA ALA A 513 -1.78 26.80 -15.35
C ALA A 513 -0.55 27.64 -14.92
N GLU A 514 -0.79 28.53 -13.97
CA GLU A 514 0.23 29.30 -13.25
C GLU A 514 0.63 28.52 -12.00
N ILE A 515 1.87 28.06 -11.89
CA ILE A 515 2.33 27.17 -10.82
C ILE A 515 3.38 27.88 -9.97
N TYR A 516 3.13 27.99 -8.67
CA TYR A 516 4.07 28.58 -7.72
C TYR A 516 4.64 27.53 -6.77
N LEU A 517 5.97 27.53 -6.64
CA LEU A 517 6.74 26.59 -5.83
C LEU A 517 7.46 27.35 -4.72
N SER A 518 7.21 26.99 -3.46
CA SER A 518 7.84 27.65 -2.30
C SER A 518 9.26 27.12 -1.99
N LEU A 519 10.01 26.73 -3.00
CA LEU A 519 11.40 26.29 -2.91
C LEU A 519 12.26 27.09 -3.90
N PRO A 520 13.58 27.22 -3.65
CA PRO A 520 14.47 27.90 -4.58
C PRO A 520 14.65 27.11 -5.89
N ASN A 521 14.98 27.84 -6.97
CA ASN A 521 15.13 27.26 -8.31
C ASN A 521 16.14 26.10 -8.38
N HIS A 522 17.22 26.17 -7.60
CA HIS A 522 18.27 25.16 -7.59
C HIS A 522 17.88 23.88 -6.82
N HIS A 523 16.75 23.89 -6.12
CA HIS A 523 16.32 22.70 -5.38
C HIS A 523 16.04 21.53 -6.33
N PRO A 524 16.56 20.31 -6.05
CA PRO A 524 16.42 19.14 -6.95
C PRO A 524 14.98 18.82 -7.34
N ALA A 525 14.03 18.96 -6.41
CA ALA A 525 12.61 18.72 -6.69
C ALA A 525 12.03 19.77 -7.66
N VAL A 526 12.41 21.04 -7.54
CA VAL A 526 12.00 22.10 -8.49
C VAL A 526 12.53 21.80 -9.87
N GLN A 527 13.79 21.40 -9.98
CA GLN A 527 14.39 20.99 -11.26
C GLN A 527 13.70 19.77 -11.88
N SER A 528 13.27 18.79 -11.07
CA SER A 528 12.49 17.64 -11.53
C SER A 528 11.13 18.06 -12.10
N LEU A 529 10.42 18.96 -11.40
CA LEU A 529 9.12 19.48 -11.85
C LEU A 529 9.23 20.28 -13.17
N LEU A 530 10.25 21.15 -13.28
CA LEU A 530 10.51 21.94 -14.49
C LEU A 530 10.84 21.06 -15.70
N ARG A 531 11.51 19.93 -15.47
CA ARG A 531 11.83 18.94 -16.52
C ARG A 531 10.68 17.98 -16.79
N ALA A 532 9.60 18.03 -16.01
CA ALA A 532 8.52 17.05 -16.05
C ALA A 532 9.02 15.60 -15.90
N ASP A 533 10.04 15.38 -15.07
CA ASP A 533 10.63 14.07 -14.80
C ASP A 533 10.65 13.78 -13.30
N SER A 534 9.65 13.05 -12.83
CA SER A 534 9.50 12.69 -11.41
C SER A 534 10.62 11.78 -10.90
N MET A 535 11.36 11.15 -11.81
CA MET A 535 12.47 10.24 -11.49
C MET A 535 13.86 10.85 -11.72
N ALA A 536 13.97 12.14 -12.06
CA ALA A 536 15.23 12.78 -12.44
C ALA A 536 16.37 12.59 -11.41
N ASN A 537 16.06 12.57 -10.11
CA ASN A 537 17.05 12.44 -9.05
C ASN A 537 17.08 11.05 -8.38
N SER A 538 16.33 10.08 -8.89
CA SER A 538 16.21 8.76 -8.25
C SER A 538 17.53 8.01 -8.14
N LEU A 539 18.46 8.18 -9.09
CA LEU A 539 19.80 7.55 -9.02
C LEU A 539 20.64 8.09 -7.84
N SER A 540 20.56 9.40 -7.57
CA SER A 540 21.24 10.00 -6.42
C SER A 540 20.64 9.50 -5.12
N ASP A 541 19.30 9.47 -5.04
CA ASP A 541 18.57 8.99 -3.88
C ASP A 541 18.85 7.51 -3.62
N LEU A 542 18.91 6.69 -4.67
CA LEU A 542 19.29 5.27 -4.61
C LEU A 542 20.73 5.09 -4.10
N SER A 543 21.69 5.87 -4.62
CA SER A 543 23.08 5.82 -4.13
C SER A 543 23.18 6.16 -2.65
N ASN A 544 22.40 7.13 -2.17
CA ASN A 544 22.34 7.48 -0.75
C ASN A 544 21.76 6.31 0.10
N ARG A 545 20.73 5.62 -0.41
CA ARG A 545 20.15 4.44 0.25
C ARG A 545 21.15 3.28 0.33
N GLU A 546 21.90 3.03 -0.72
CA GLU A 546 22.93 2.01 -0.75
C GLU A 546 24.03 2.27 0.27
N LYS A 547 24.58 3.50 0.29
CA LYS A 547 25.59 3.92 1.27
C LYS A 547 25.09 3.83 2.72
N ALA A 548 23.82 4.16 2.95
CA ALA A 548 23.17 4.09 4.26
C ALA A 548 22.70 2.66 4.63
N LYS A 549 22.88 1.67 3.74
CA LYS A 549 22.46 0.29 3.92
C LYS A 549 20.96 0.17 4.24
N LEU A 550 20.14 0.79 3.38
CA LEU A 550 18.69 0.89 3.52
C LEU A 550 17.97 0.27 2.30
N PRO A 551 16.66 -0.01 2.41
CA PRO A 551 15.87 -0.41 1.24
C PRO A 551 15.98 0.62 0.11
N PRO A 552 16.06 0.18 -1.16
CA PRO A 552 15.84 -1.19 -1.68
C PRO A 552 17.10 -2.06 -1.81
N TYR A 553 18.24 -1.70 -1.22
CA TYR A 553 19.50 -2.48 -1.31
C TYR A 553 19.67 -3.46 -0.16
N TYR A 554 19.05 -3.17 0.97
CA TYR A 554 19.08 -4.00 2.17
C TYR A 554 17.67 -4.36 2.61
N ARG A 555 17.54 -5.54 3.22
CA ARG A 555 16.35 -5.91 3.99
C ARG A 555 16.47 -5.31 5.39
N VAL A 556 15.37 -4.80 5.87
CA VAL A 556 15.28 -4.19 7.19
C VAL A 556 14.18 -4.85 7.99
N ALA A 557 14.46 -5.24 9.23
CA ALA A 557 13.44 -5.63 10.18
C ALA A 557 13.42 -4.68 11.38
N VAL A 558 12.23 -4.21 11.73
CA VAL A 558 11.99 -3.49 12.99
C VAL A 558 11.36 -4.44 13.98
N VAL A 559 12.03 -4.63 15.12
CA VAL A 559 11.59 -5.51 16.21
C VAL A 559 11.26 -4.64 17.42
N GLU A 560 10.01 -4.67 17.87
CA GLU A 560 9.52 -3.92 19.03
C GLU A 560 9.12 -4.88 20.15
N GLY A 561 9.46 -4.55 21.37
CA GLY A 561 9.11 -5.38 22.53
C GLY A 561 9.46 -4.73 23.85
N ASP A 562 9.42 -5.52 24.92
CA ASP A 562 9.85 -5.11 26.25
C ASP A 562 11.32 -4.67 26.24
N LYS A 563 11.61 -3.58 26.96
CA LYS A 563 12.94 -2.93 26.95
C LYS A 563 14.07 -3.88 27.33
N GLU A 564 13.89 -4.70 28.35
CA GLU A 564 14.92 -5.62 28.82
C GLU A 564 15.11 -6.79 27.86
N GLU A 565 14.01 -7.33 27.33
CA GLU A 565 14.08 -8.45 26.38
C GLU A 565 14.70 -8.03 25.05
N ILE A 566 14.36 -6.84 24.53
CA ILE A 566 14.97 -6.27 23.32
C ILE A 566 16.47 -6.00 23.55
N SER A 567 16.89 -5.53 24.72
CA SER A 567 18.31 -5.30 25.01
C SER A 567 19.11 -6.60 25.03
N LYS A 568 18.59 -7.65 25.66
CA LYS A 568 19.19 -9.01 25.66
C LYS A 568 19.25 -9.60 24.25
N PHE A 569 18.19 -9.41 23.47
CA PHE A 569 18.14 -9.89 22.09
C PHE A 569 19.18 -9.16 21.21
N ALA A 570 19.31 -7.85 21.35
CA ALA A 570 20.30 -7.05 20.63
C ALA A 570 21.74 -7.47 20.98
N GLU A 571 22.03 -7.77 22.25
CA GLU A 571 23.34 -8.25 22.67
C GLU A 571 23.70 -9.60 22.06
N ASN A 572 22.73 -10.55 22.06
CA ASN A 572 22.92 -11.86 21.43
C ASN A 572 23.21 -11.73 19.93
N LEU A 573 22.50 -10.86 19.23
CA LEU A 573 22.71 -10.63 17.80
C LEU A 573 24.08 -10.00 17.51
N ARG A 574 24.55 -9.05 18.33
CA ARG A 574 25.88 -8.43 18.19
C ARG A 574 27.00 -9.44 18.34
N ASN A 575 26.83 -10.39 19.22
CA ASN A 575 27.81 -11.47 19.46
C ASN A 575 27.94 -12.39 18.22
N SER A 576 26.89 -12.54 17.41
CA SER A 576 26.92 -13.36 16.19
C SER A 576 27.64 -12.71 15.00
N LYS A 577 27.89 -11.38 15.04
CA LYS A 577 28.53 -10.57 13.98
C LYS A 577 27.91 -10.67 12.57
N SER A 578 26.76 -11.33 12.44
CA SER A 578 26.12 -11.58 11.14
C SER A 578 25.14 -10.49 10.75
N TYR A 579 24.76 -9.59 11.67
CA TYR A 579 23.69 -8.62 11.47
C TYR A 579 24.17 -7.20 11.78
N GLU A 580 23.72 -6.24 10.95
CA GLU A 580 23.92 -4.82 11.28
C GLU A 580 22.75 -4.31 12.10
N ILE A 581 23.06 -3.84 13.30
CA ILE A 581 22.06 -3.51 14.31
C ILE A 581 22.14 -2.04 14.69
N THR A 582 20.99 -1.36 14.70
CA THR A 582 20.83 -0.01 15.23
C THR A 582 19.85 -0.01 16.39
N GLY A 583 20.20 0.60 17.48
CA GLY A 583 19.44 0.58 18.74
C GLY A 583 20.00 -0.42 19.75
N PRO A 584 19.26 -0.80 20.82
CA PRO A 584 17.84 -0.47 21.08
C PRO A 584 17.55 1.00 21.29
N VAL A 585 16.43 1.49 20.74
CA VAL A 585 15.92 2.85 20.94
C VAL A 585 14.61 2.79 21.72
N ALA A 586 14.50 3.57 22.80
CA ALA A 586 13.29 3.59 23.60
C ALA A 586 12.11 4.18 22.80
N ILE A 587 10.97 3.49 22.79
CA ILE A 587 9.68 3.97 22.28
C ILE A 587 8.94 4.70 23.41
N ASP A 588 8.90 4.06 24.58
CA ASP A 588 8.31 4.58 25.81
C ASP A 588 9.09 4.04 27.05
N ARG A 589 8.50 4.20 28.24
CA ARG A 589 9.14 3.74 29.50
C ARG A 589 9.39 2.23 29.54
N PHE A 590 8.59 1.44 28.83
CA PHE A 590 8.56 -0.01 28.94
C PHE A 590 9.03 -0.72 27.67
N LYS A 591 8.97 -0.04 26.52
CA LYS A 591 9.23 -0.62 25.21
C LYS A 591 10.41 0.01 24.50
N SER A 592 11.12 -0.82 23.76
CA SER A 592 12.19 -0.41 22.86
C SER A 592 12.01 -1.01 21.47
N LYS A 593 12.59 -0.37 20.48
CA LYS A 593 12.71 -0.88 19.11
C LYS A 593 14.17 -1.16 18.75
N LEU A 594 14.37 -2.19 17.96
CA LEU A 594 15.62 -2.59 17.36
C LEU A 594 15.48 -2.62 15.86
N LEU A 595 16.44 -2.05 15.14
CA LEU A 595 16.55 -2.11 13.71
C LEU A 595 17.63 -3.10 13.32
N ILE A 596 17.29 -4.11 12.51
CA ILE A 596 18.20 -5.13 12.00
C ILE A 596 18.26 -4.99 10.48
N ARG A 597 19.48 -4.95 9.93
CA ARG A 597 19.72 -4.81 8.49
C ARG A 597 20.58 -5.96 7.99
N VAL A 598 20.23 -6.50 6.83
CA VAL A 598 20.99 -7.53 6.12
C VAL A 598 20.99 -7.24 4.62
N LYS A 599 21.96 -7.80 3.90
CA LYS A 599 21.93 -7.76 2.43
C LYS A 599 20.70 -8.48 1.89
N LEU A 600 20.23 -8.11 0.71
CA LEU A 600 19.02 -8.72 0.10
C LEU A 600 19.11 -10.25 0.02
N VAL A 601 20.28 -10.79 -0.30
CA VAL A 601 20.53 -12.23 -0.41
C VAL A 601 20.40 -12.98 0.91
N GLU A 602 20.54 -12.30 2.04
CA GLU A 602 20.44 -12.84 3.39
C GLU A 602 19.04 -12.64 3.99
N GLY A 603 18.12 -12.08 3.21
CA GLY A 603 16.79 -11.71 3.69
C GLY A 603 15.97 -12.88 4.23
N SER A 604 16.03 -14.05 3.61
CA SER A 604 15.36 -15.27 4.09
C SER A 604 15.90 -15.73 5.44
N LEU A 605 17.21 -15.69 5.63
CA LEU A 605 17.85 -16.06 6.90
C LEU A 605 17.38 -15.15 8.06
N LEU A 606 17.16 -13.86 7.77
CA LEU A 606 16.61 -12.93 8.78
C LEU A 606 15.15 -13.27 9.10
N VAL A 607 14.34 -13.64 8.10
CA VAL A 607 12.94 -14.07 8.30
C VAL A 607 12.90 -15.32 9.16
N ASP A 608 13.68 -16.36 8.82
CA ASP A 608 13.74 -17.61 9.56
C ASP A 608 14.16 -17.40 11.02
N LEU A 609 15.21 -16.58 11.24
CA LEU A 609 15.65 -16.22 12.58
C LEU A 609 14.54 -15.60 13.42
N LEU A 610 13.83 -14.61 12.87
CA LEU A 610 12.80 -13.88 13.62
C LEU A 610 11.53 -14.71 13.82
N ASP A 611 11.17 -15.58 12.89
CA ASP A 611 10.10 -16.55 13.06
C ASP A 611 10.44 -17.58 14.17
N ASP A 612 11.69 -18.05 14.23
CA ASP A 612 12.12 -18.97 15.29
C ASP A 612 12.15 -18.28 16.66
N VAL A 613 12.58 -17.03 16.74
CA VAL A 613 12.48 -16.23 17.97
C VAL A 613 11.04 -16.12 18.43
N ALA A 614 10.10 -15.82 17.52
CA ALA A 614 8.68 -15.71 17.84
C ALA A 614 8.10 -17.06 18.32
N LYS A 615 8.46 -18.19 17.69
CA LYS A 615 8.08 -19.56 18.14
C LYS A 615 8.62 -19.86 19.54
N VAL A 616 9.90 -19.59 19.81
CA VAL A 616 10.51 -19.80 21.13
C VAL A 616 9.82 -18.95 22.20
N GLN A 617 9.48 -17.70 21.89
CA GLN A 617 8.72 -16.85 22.82
C GLN A 617 7.32 -17.43 23.09
N ALA A 618 6.63 -17.91 22.06
CA ALA A 618 5.32 -18.54 22.19
C ALA A 618 5.36 -19.81 23.06
N VAL A 619 6.32 -20.70 22.83
CA VAL A 619 6.52 -21.92 23.63
C VAL A 619 6.80 -21.58 25.10
N LYS A 620 7.62 -20.56 25.35
CA LYS A 620 7.95 -20.09 26.71
C LYS A 620 6.85 -19.21 27.32
N ARG A 621 5.70 -19.05 26.67
CA ARG A 621 4.58 -18.17 27.08
C ARG A 621 5.02 -16.74 27.39
N ARG A 622 6.02 -16.25 26.66
CA ARG A 622 6.46 -14.85 26.72
C ARG A 622 5.69 -13.99 25.75
N LYS A 623 5.73 -12.68 25.95
CA LYS A 623 5.15 -11.72 25.00
C LYS A 623 5.97 -11.76 23.71
N ILE A 624 5.31 -12.07 22.58
CA ILE A 624 5.93 -12.14 21.27
C ILE A 624 6.32 -10.73 20.83
N PHE A 625 7.50 -10.57 20.27
CA PHE A 625 7.95 -9.32 19.66
C PHE A 625 7.04 -8.94 18.50
N LYS A 626 6.79 -7.64 18.35
CA LYS A 626 6.17 -7.11 17.12
C LYS A 626 7.26 -6.95 16.08
N ILE A 627 7.21 -7.76 15.04
CA ILE A 627 8.19 -7.81 13.96
C ILE A 627 7.53 -7.24 12.69
N ARG A 628 8.24 -6.33 12.01
CA ARG A 628 7.83 -5.78 10.70
C ARG A 628 9.04 -5.76 9.77
N PHE A 629 8.89 -6.36 8.61
CA PHE A 629 9.91 -6.33 7.56
C PHE A 629 9.67 -5.18 6.58
N ASP A 630 10.76 -4.53 6.17
CA ASP A 630 10.77 -3.40 5.24
C ASP A 630 9.64 -2.40 5.52
N PRO A 631 9.52 -1.92 6.79
CA PRO A 631 8.42 -1.04 7.15
C PRO A 631 8.44 0.22 6.31
N PHE A 632 7.26 0.79 6.11
CA PHE A 632 7.10 1.98 5.29
C PHE A 632 7.93 3.17 5.80
N ASP A 633 8.00 3.33 7.11
CA ASP A 633 8.90 4.27 7.80
C ASP A 633 9.62 3.56 8.96
N LEU A 634 10.84 4.03 9.36
CA LEU A 634 11.73 3.38 10.32
C LEU A 634 11.64 3.97 11.72
#